data_c45fe9e70a128b4e3b31fd7a2d9d5d32
#
_entry.id   c45fe9e70a128b4e3b31fd7a2d9d5d32
#
_cell.length_a   1.000
_cell.length_b   1.000
_cell.length_c   1.000
_cell.angle_alpha   90.00
_cell.angle_beta   90.00
_cell.angle_gamma   90.00
#
_symmetry.space_group_name_H-M   'P 1'
#
loop_
_entity.id
_entity.type
_entity.pdbx_description
1 polymer ?
#
loop_
_entity_poly.entity_id
_entity_poly.type
_entity_poly.pdbx_seq_one_letter_code
_entity_poly.pdbx_strand_id
1 'polypeptide(L)'
;ISEWVSICERPVAWLSLDEGDNDPVRFLTYLINALQTIVPNIGAGVLRMLQSTQSPPIETVLTILLNEIATIPDNFIFVLDDYHVIEDKAVGNALTFLLEHLPPQMYLVITTREDPNLPLARLRVRDQLTELRVADLRFTSSEVAEFLNKAMGLNLSAENISALEARTEGWIAGLQLAAISMQGHASRDASSFIKSFTGTHHFVLDYLVEEVLQQQTESVQNFLLCTSILSRMCAPLCDAVLLDSSTRGQETLEYLERANLFIIALDN
;
A
#
# COMPACT_ATOMS: atom_id res chain seq x y z
N ILE A 1 -3.94 0.69 -9.94
CA ILE A 1 -4.18 2.15 -10.15
C ILE A 1 -3.70 2.58 -11.52
N SER A 2 -2.48 2.23 -11.96
CA SER A 2 -1.92 2.65 -13.26
C SER A 2 -2.85 2.33 -14.45
N GLU A 3 -3.46 1.14 -14.47
CA GLU A 3 -4.43 0.76 -15.50
C GLU A 3 -5.69 1.63 -15.45
N TRP A 4 -6.23 1.86 -14.25
CA TRP A 4 -7.37 2.76 -14.06
C TRP A 4 -7.06 4.19 -14.51
N VAL A 5 -5.87 4.69 -14.19
CA VAL A 5 -5.39 6.01 -14.64
C VAL A 5 -5.32 6.08 -16.16
N SER A 6 -4.88 5.02 -16.84
CA SER A 6 -4.74 4.99 -18.31
C SER A 6 -6.06 5.14 -19.07
N ILE A 7 -7.18 4.75 -18.44
CA ILE A 7 -8.54 4.88 -18.99
C ILE A 7 -9.31 6.10 -18.44
N CYS A 8 -8.71 6.82 -17.48
CA CYS A 8 -9.32 7.99 -16.89
C CYS A 8 -9.23 9.20 -17.83
N GLU A 9 -10.35 9.85 -18.08
CA GLU A 9 -10.39 11.05 -18.95
C GLU A 9 -9.87 12.32 -18.25
N ARG A 10 -9.60 12.26 -16.95
CA ARG A 10 -9.11 13.41 -16.16
C ARG A 10 -7.57 13.47 -16.20
N PRO A 11 -6.99 14.67 -16.19
CA PRO A 11 -5.55 14.82 -15.99
C PRO A 11 -5.11 14.18 -14.68
N VAL A 12 -3.97 13.49 -14.70
CA VAL A 12 -3.42 12.80 -13.52
C VAL A 12 -1.99 13.25 -13.29
N ALA A 13 -1.71 13.77 -12.08
CA ALA A 13 -0.36 13.93 -11.57
C ALA A 13 -0.03 12.72 -10.69
N TRP A 14 1.16 12.15 -10.83
CA TRP A 14 1.60 10.97 -10.10
C TRP A 14 2.93 11.24 -9.42
N LEU A 15 3.01 10.92 -8.13
CA LEU A 15 4.22 10.93 -7.35
C LEU A 15 4.38 9.58 -6.65
N SER A 16 5.37 8.78 -7.08
CA SER A 16 5.81 7.60 -6.32
C SER A 16 6.82 8.05 -5.29
N LEU A 17 6.56 7.68 -4.04
CA LEU A 17 7.32 8.10 -2.90
C LEU A 17 8.43 7.08 -2.57
N ASP A 18 9.55 7.59 -2.07
CA ASP A 18 10.64 6.78 -1.51
C ASP A 18 11.05 7.30 -0.11
N GLU A 19 11.95 6.58 0.57
CA GLU A 19 12.43 6.96 1.91
C GLU A 19 13.05 8.36 1.95
N GLY A 20 13.62 8.85 0.85
CA GLY A 20 14.19 10.20 0.78
C GLY A 20 13.14 11.29 0.84
N ASP A 21 11.87 10.98 0.55
CA ASP A 21 10.75 11.93 0.61
C ASP A 21 10.27 12.21 2.04
N ASN A 22 10.93 11.62 3.04
CA ASN A 22 10.82 12.03 4.44
C ASN A 22 11.47 13.41 4.72
N ASP A 23 12.20 13.99 3.77
CA ASP A 23 12.58 15.39 3.80
C ASP A 23 11.43 16.28 3.30
N PRO A 24 10.86 17.18 4.13
CA PRO A 24 9.70 17.99 3.76
C PRO A 24 9.93 18.90 2.55
N VAL A 25 11.15 19.37 2.34
CA VAL A 25 11.49 20.23 1.20
C VAL A 25 11.52 19.41 -0.08
N ARG A 26 12.11 18.22 -0.03
CA ARG A 26 12.12 17.28 -1.15
C ARG A 26 10.71 16.83 -1.50
N PHE A 27 9.92 16.42 -0.50
CA PHE A 27 8.52 16.01 -0.69
C PHE A 27 7.71 17.10 -1.40
N LEU A 28 7.74 18.34 -0.88
CA LEU A 28 7.01 19.46 -1.48
C LEU A 28 7.53 19.81 -2.88
N THR A 29 8.83 19.69 -3.10
CA THR A 29 9.44 19.91 -4.42
C THR A 29 8.90 18.91 -5.44
N TYR A 30 8.87 17.62 -5.11
CA TYR A 30 8.37 16.59 -6.02
C TYR A 30 6.86 16.65 -6.19
N LEU A 31 6.11 16.99 -5.14
CA LEU A 31 4.67 17.24 -5.23
C LEU A 31 4.37 18.36 -6.25
N ILE A 32 5.11 19.46 -6.17
CA ILE A 32 4.96 20.57 -7.14
C ILE A 32 5.36 20.13 -8.54
N ASN A 33 6.47 19.40 -8.69
CA ASN A 33 6.91 18.89 -10.00
C ASN A 33 5.88 17.96 -10.63
N ALA A 34 5.23 17.10 -9.82
CA ALA A 34 4.13 16.28 -10.29
C ALA A 34 2.93 17.11 -10.75
N LEU A 35 2.55 18.17 -10.01
CA LEU A 35 1.49 19.10 -10.44
C LEU A 35 1.85 19.83 -11.75
N GLN A 36 3.12 20.14 -11.98
CA GLN A 36 3.59 20.79 -13.19
C GLN A 36 3.42 19.92 -14.45
N THR A 37 3.21 18.62 -14.31
CA THR A 37 2.86 17.75 -15.44
C THR A 37 1.46 18.04 -15.99
N ILE A 38 0.57 18.59 -15.15
CA ILE A 38 -0.79 18.99 -15.53
C ILE A 38 -0.83 20.48 -15.91
N VAL A 39 -0.28 21.34 -15.05
CA VAL A 39 -0.30 22.79 -15.25
C VAL A 39 1.14 23.32 -15.21
N PRO A 40 1.72 23.68 -16.36
CA PRO A 40 3.07 24.22 -16.41
C PRO A 40 3.23 25.46 -15.51
N ASN A 41 4.37 25.53 -14.80
CA ASN A 41 4.75 26.60 -13.89
C ASN A 41 3.93 26.77 -12.59
N ILE A 42 2.94 25.92 -12.31
CA ILE A 42 2.27 25.92 -11.01
C ILE A 42 3.31 25.74 -9.89
N GLY A 43 3.20 26.47 -8.82
CA GLY A 43 4.13 26.39 -7.68
C GLY A 43 5.55 26.91 -7.96
N ALA A 44 5.82 27.51 -9.11
CA ALA A 44 7.18 28.00 -9.43
C ALA A 44 7.68 29.07 -8.43
N GLY A 45 6.77 29.87 -7.87
CA GLY A 45 7.06 30.78 -6.78
C GLY A 45 7.41 30.05 -5.49
N VAL A 46 6.67 29.02 -5.18
CA VAL A 46 6.83 28.15 -4.02
C VAL A 46 8.17 27.41 -4.06
N LEU A 47 8.55 26.84 -5.20
CA LEU A 47 9.85 26.16 -5.38
C LEU A 47 11.02 27.10 -5.04
N ARG A 48 10.96 28.36 -5.44
CA ARG A 48 11.99 29.36 -5.11
C ARG A 48 12.03 29.68 -3.62
N MET A 49 10.88 29.68 -2.93
CA MET A 49 10.81 29.87 -1.48
C MET A 49 11.41 28.68 -0.74
N LEU A 50 11.16 27.46 -1.16
CA LEU A 50 11.72 26.23 -0.58
C LEU A 50 13.24 26.18 -0.69
N GLN A 51 13.81 26.74 -1.75
CA GLN A 51 15.27 26.80 -1.98
C GLN A 51 15.97 27.97 -1.27
N SER A 52 15.21 28.87 -0.65
CA SER A 52 15.80 30.03 0.05
C SER A 52 16.39 29.62 1.40
N THR A 53 17.45 30.30 1.82
CA THR A 53 18.08 30.11 3.14
C THR A 53 17.17 30.47 4.32
N GLN A 54 16.10 31.22 4.07
CA GLN A 54 15.06 31.56 5.04
C GLN A 54 13.72 31.06 4.50
N SER A 55 13.52 29.75 4.51
CA SER A 55 12.25 29.13 4.10
C SER A 55 11.14 29.56 5.07
N PRO A 56 9.99 30.04 4.56
CA PRO A 56 8.84 30.32 5.43
C PRO A 56 8.29 29.02 6.03
N PRO A 57 7.41 29.10 7.06
CA PRO A 57 6.73 27.92 7.58
C PRO A 57 6.02 27.14 6.47
N ILE A 58 6.04 25.80 6.56
CA ILE A 58 5.45 24.89 5.57
C ILE A 58 3.97 25.22 5.29
N GLU A 59 3.22 25.59 6.31
CA GLU A 59 1.80 25.98 6.16
C GLU A 59 1.63 27.23 5.27
N THR A 60 2.56 28.19 5.35
CA THR A 60 2.54 29.36 4.47
C THR A 60 2.82 28.96 3.02
N VAL A 61 3.78 28.07 2.82
CA VAL A 61 4.15 27.53 1.51
C VAL A 61 2.96 26.78 0.91
N LEU A 62 2.32 25.91 1.67
CA LEU A 62 1.14 25.15 1.26
C LEU A 62 -0.07 26.04 0.97
N THR A 63 -0.29 27.09 1.77
CA THR A 63 -1.37 28.06 1.51
C THR A 63 -1.22 28.72 0.15
N ILE A 64 0.00 29.15 -0.20
CA ILE A 64 0.28 29.74 -1.52
C ILE A 64 0.01 28.72 -2.63
N LEU A 65 0.54 27.51 -2.47
CA LEU A 65 0.35 26.43 -3.45
C LEU A 65 -1.13 26.08 -3.63
N LEU A 66 -1.89 25.93 -2.53
CA LEU A 66 -3.32 25.64 -2.58
C LEU A 66 -4.13 26.73 -3.29
N ASN A 67 -3.77 28.00 -3.09
CA ASN A 67 -4.39 29.10 -3.82
C ASN A 67 -4.10 29.04 -5.32
N GLU A 68 -2.88 28.66 -5.73
CA GLU A 68 -2.56 28.44 -7.14
C GLU A 68 -3.34 27.22 -7.69
N ILE A 69 -3.40 26.11 -6.96
CA ILE A 69 -4.18 24.92 -7.35
C ILE A 69 -5.66 25.27 -7.50
N ALA A 70 -6.22 26.11 -6.63
CA ALA A 70 -7.61 26.54 -6.70
C ALA A 70 -7.94 27.33 -7.99
N THR A 71 -6.96 27.81 -8.73
CA THR A 71 -7.17 28.46 -10.03
C THR A 71 -7.27 27.48 -11.21
N ILE A 72 -6.97 26.20 -11.00
CA ILE A 72 -7.11 25.18 -12.07
C ILE A 72 -8.59 25.00 -12.37
N PRO A 73 -9.03 25.18 -13.64
CA PRO A 73 -10.44 25.15 -13.97
C PRO A 73 -11.04 23.73 -13.99
N ASP A 74 -10.24 22.75 -14.35
CA ASP A 74 -10.69 21.38 -14.57
C ASP A 74 -10.37 20.47 -13.39
N ASN A 75 -11.23 19.46 -13.20
CA ASN A 75 -10.99 18.43 -12.21
C ASN A 75 -9.79 17.56 -12.59
N PHE A 76 -8.93 17.29 -11.65
CA PHE A 76 -7.76 16.43 -11.84
C PHE A 76 -7.55 15.49 -10.65
N ILE A 77 -6.72 14.48 -10.87
CA ILE A 77 -6.37 13.48 -9.86
C ILE A 77 -4.89 13.66 -9.51
N PHE A 78 -4.59 13.64 -8.23
CA PHE A 78 -3.22 13.58 -7.72
C PHE A 78 -3.02 12.24 -7.01
N VAL A 79 -2.06 11.45 -7.46
CA VAL A 79 -1.74 10.15 -6.88
C VAL A 79 -0.46 10.27 -6.05
N LEU A 80 -0.54 9.89 -4.79
CA LEU A 80 0.61 9.59 -3.92
C LEU A 80 0.73 8.08 -3.80
N ASP A 81 1.73 7.52 -4.47
CA ASP A 81 1.96 6.09 -4.50
C ASP A 81 2.99 5.69 -3.44
N ASP A 82 2.79 4.55 -2.80
CA ASP A 82 3.65 4.01 -1.75
C ASP A 82 3.82 4.93 -0.51
N TYR A 83 2.72 5.58 -0.08
CA TYR A 83 2.76 6.52 1.06
C TYR A 83 3.25 5.89 2.38
N HIS A 84 3.24 4.59 2.51
CA HIS A 84 3.71 3.87 3.69
C HIS A 84 5.22 4.07 4.01
N VAL A 85 6.02 4.58 3.06
CA VAL A 85 7.44 4.90 3.28
C VAL A 85 7.64 6.23 4.03
N ILE A 86 6.56 7.01 4.22
CA ILE A 86 6.60 8.31 4.88
C ILE A 86 6.34 8.15 6.38
N GLU A 87 7.39 8.35 7.17
CA GLU A 87 7.36 8.29 8.64
C GLU A 87 7.54 9.67 9.28
N ASP A 88 8.05 10.67 8.52
CA ASP A 88 8.34 11.99 9.05
C ASP A 88 7.06 12.76 9.39
N LYS A 89 7.00 13.27 10.62
CA LYS A 89 5.83 13.99 11.13
C LYS A 89 5.59 15.32 10.43
N ALA A 90 6.62 15.99 9.92
CA ALA A 90 6.44 17.26 9.24
C ALA A 90 5.80 17.06 7.87
N VAL A 91 6.17 15.97 7.16
CA VAL A 91 5.50 15.56 5.91
C VAL A 91 4.05 15.14 6.18
N GLY A 92 3.81 14.34 7.22
CA GLY A 92 2.45 13.96 7.64
C GLY A 92 1.56 15.16 8.00
N ASN A 93 2.12 16.15 8.72
CA ASN A 93 1.41 17.38 9.04
C ASN A 93 1.14 18.23 7.78
N ALA A 94 2.09 18.31 6.85
CA ALA A 94 1.92 19.00 5.58
C ALA A 94 0.80 18.39 4.76
N LEU A 95 0.74 17.06 4.66
CA LEU A 95 -0.34 16.36 3.96
C LEU A 95 -1.68 16.51 4.68
N THR A 96 -1.69 16.48 6.01
CA THR A 96 -2.91 16.75 6.80
C THR A 96 -3.45 18.16 6.51
N PHE A 97 -2.58 19.17 6.50
CA PHE A 97 -2.96 20.53 6.16
C PHE A 97 -3.52 20.63 4.73
N LEU A 98 -2.87 19.95 3.78
CA LEU A 98 -3.34 19.89 2.40
C LEU A 98 -4.74 19.26 2.31
N LEU A 99 -4.99 18.15 3.00
CA LEU A 99 -6.30 17.47 3.03
C LEU A 99 -7.40 18.35 3.64
N GLU A 100 -7.08 19.11 4.68
CA GLU A 100 -8.04 20.01 5.33
C GLU A 100 -8.48 21.19 4.46
N HIS A 101 -7.65 21.57 3.49
CA HIS A 101 -7.85 22.72 2.61
C HIS A 101 -7.90 22.32 1.13
N LEU A 102 -8.17 21.05 0.85
CA LEU A 102 -8.14 20.50 -0.50
C LEU A 102 -9.14 21.23 -1.42
N PRO A 103 -8.71 21.81 -2.54
CA PRO A 103 -9.60 22.46 -3.48
C PRO A 103 -10.56 21.44 -4.14
N PRO A 104 -11.81 21.81 -4.43
CA PRO A 104 -12.84 20.86 -4.87
C PRO A 104 -12.54 20.18 -6.22
N GLN A 105 -11.67 20.76 -7.05
CA GLN A 105 -11.24 20.17 -8.32
C GLN A 105 -10.11 19.14 -8.18
N MET A 106 -9.44 19.07 -7.03
CA MET A 106 -8.35 18.13 -6.78
C MET A 106 -8.87 16.88 -6.06
N TYR A 107 -8.71 15.73 -6.67
CA TYR A 107 -8.98 14.42 -6.07
C TYR A 107 -7.65 13.78 -5.68
N LEU A 108 -7.47 13.50 -4.40
CA LEU A 108 -6.25 12.85 -3.90
C LEU A 108 -6.49 11.34 -3.80
N VAL A 109 -5.58 10.57 -4.39
CA VAL A 109 -5.52 9.10 -4.27
C VAL A 109 -4.23 8.75 -3.55
N ILE A 110 -4.33 7.96 -2.49
CA ILE A 110 -3.18 7.50 -1.73
C ILE A 110 -3.14 5.98 -1.79
N THR A 111 -2.02 5.40 -2.23
CA THR A 111 -1.76 3.98 -2.04
C THR A 111 -0.86 3.79 -0.83
N THR A 112 -1.18 2.80 -0.04
CA THR A 112 -0.42 2.53 1.18
C THR A 112 -0.59 1.06 1.59
N ARG A 113 0.40 0.49 2.26
CA ARG A 113 0.32 -0.88 2.80
C ARG A 113 -0.39 -0.91 4.15
N GLU A 114 -0.37 0.19 4.88
CA GLU A 114 -0.98 0.34 6.21
C GLU A 114 -1.85 1.59 6.29
N ASP A 115 -2.64 1.70 7.35
CA ASP A 115 -3.43 2.91 7.57
C ASP A 115 -2.50 4.11 7.79
N PRO A 116 -2.56 5.14 6.92
CA PRO A 116 -1.71 6.30 7.05
C PRO A 116 -2.08 7.10 8.31
N ASN A 117 -1.08 7.71 8.95
CA ASN A 117 -1.29 8.59 10.10
C ASN A 117 -1.92 9.93 9.67
N LEU A 118 -3.13 9.86 9.12
CA LEU A 118 -3.96 10.95 8.63
C LEU A 118 -5.28 10.98 9.39
N PRO A 119 -6.04 12.09 9.39
CA PRO A 119 -7.29 12.20 10.14
C PRO A 119 -8.45 11.42 9.50
N LEU A 120 -8.26 10.10 9.24
CA LEU A 120 -9.20 9.25 8.52
C LEU A 120 -10.61 9.24 9.14
N ALA A 121 -10.69 9.14 10.48
CA ALA A 121 -11.98 9.14 11.18
C ALA A 121 -12.78 10.41 10.90
N ARG A 122 -12.11 11.58 10.83
CA ARG A 122 -12.75 12.85 10.52
C ARG A 122 -13.20 12.94 9.07
N LEU A 123 -12.40 12.40 8.13
CA LEU A 123 -12.75 12.33 6.71
C LEU A 123 -13.95 11.41 6.49
N ARG A 124 -14.00 10.25 7.17
CA ARG A 124 -15.16 9.33 7.12
C ARG A 124 -16.46 10.01 7.57
N VAL A 125 -16.43 10.70 8.72
CA VAL A 125 -17.63 11.39 9.24
C VAL A 125 -18.12 12.49 8.30
N ARG A 126 -17.22 13.08 7.51
CA ARG A 126 -17.56 14.13 6.54
C ARG A 126 -17.94 13.62 5.15
N ASP A 127 -17.97 12.31 4.96
CA ASP A 127 -18.19 11.67 3.63
C ASP A 127 -17.18 12.16 2.57
N GLN A 128 -15.91 12.32 3.00
CA GLN A 128 -14.80 12.81 2.19
C GLN A 128 -13.74 11.74 1.93
N LEU A 129 -14.02 10.49 2.28
CA LEU A 129 -13.08 9.37 2.16
C LEU A 129 -13.77 8.17 1.51
N THR A 130 -13.16 7.68 0.43
CA THR A 130 -13.47 6.36 -0.11
C THR A 130 -12.30 5.45 0.19
N GLU A 131 -12.56 4.30 0.78
CA GLU A 131 -11.53 3.32 1.17
C GLU A 131 -11.71 2.04 0.36
N LEU A 132 -10.60 1.56 -0.20
CA LEU A 132 -10.49 0.23 -0.78
C LEU A 132 -9.54 -0.58 0.11
N ARG A 133 -10.08 -1.58 0.75
CA ARG A 133 -9.38 -2.44 1.71
C ARG A 133 -8.95 -3.75 1.06
N VAL A 134 -8.13 -4.53 1.76
CA VAL A 134 -7.68 -5.85 1.32
C VAL A 134 -8.85 -6.73 0.86
N ALA A 135 -9.97 -6.70 1.59
CA ALA A 135 -11.17 -7.47 1.23
C ALA A 135 -11.77 -7.08 -0.13
N ASP A 136 -11.69 -5.78 -0.49
CA ASP A 136 -12.20 -5.26 -1.76
C ASP A 136 -11.25 -5.56 -2.93
N LEU A 137 -9.98 -5.81 -2.64
CA LEU A 137 -8.91 -6.04 -3.62
C LEU A 137 -8.64 -7.52 -3.88
N ARG A 138 -9.21 -8.42 -3.08
CA ARG A 138 -9.11 -9.86 -3.32
C ARG A 138 -9.87 -10.25 -4.57
N PHE A 139 -9.25 -11.09 -5.39
CA PHE A 139 -9.91 -11.63 -6.57
C PHE A 139 -11.04 -12.57 -6.17
N THR A 140 -12.20 -12.37 -6.78
CA THR A 140 -13.31 -13.31 -6.72
C THR A 140 -13.01 -14.58 -7.55
N SER A 141 -13.72 -15.67 -7.32
CA SER A 141 -13.54 -16.93 -8.07
C SER A 141 -13.61 -16.73 -9.58
N SER A 142 -14.46 -15.82 -10.06
CA SER A 142 -14.58 -15.49 -11.48
C SER A 142 -13.35 -14.75 -12.02
N GLU A 143 -12.82 -13.80 -11.25
CA GLU A 143 -11.60 -13.06 -11.61
C GLU A 143 -10.38 -13.96 -11.55
N VAL A 144 -10.29 -14.88 -10.57
CA VAL A 144 -9.24 -15.91 -10.50
C VAL A 144 -9.28 -16.79 -11.75
N ALA A 145 -10.48 -17.24 -12.17
CA ALA A 145 -10.65 -18.05 -13.36
C ALA A 145 -10.21 -17.30 -14.64
N GLU A 146 -10.62 -16.06 -14.75
CA GLU A 146 -10.26 -15.22 -15.90
C GLU A 146 -8.75 -14.96 -15.93
N PHE A 147 -8.15 -14.59 -14.81
CA PHE A 147 -6.72 -14.34 -14.70
C PHE A 147 -5.91 -15.59 -15.06
N LEU A 148 -6.18 -16.73 -14.41
CA LEU A 148 -5.40 -17.95 -14.62
C LEU A 148 -5.59 -18.55 -16.02
N ASN A 149 -6.80 -18.56 -16.55
CA ASN A 149 -7.09 -19.21 -17.83
C ASN A 149 -6.92 -18.27 -19.02
N LYS A 150 -7.35 -17.00 -18.94
CA LYS A 150 -7.24 -16.08 -20.07
C LYS A 150 -5.90 -15.34 -20.07
N ALA A 151 -5.51 -14.69 -18.95
CA ALA A 151 -4.29 -13.91 -18.91
C ALA A 151 -3.04 -14.80 -18.84
N MET A 152 -3.05 -15.86 -18.03
CA MET A 152 -1.91 -16.76 -17.86
C MET A 152 -1.95 -18.00 -18.74
N GLY A 153 -3.05 -18.30 -19.43
CA GLY A 153 -3.19 -19.37 -20.42
C GLY A 153 -3.12 -20.80 -19.88
N LEU A 154 -3.51 -21.03 -18.62
CA LEU A 154 -3.29 -22.32 -17.93
C LEU A 154 -4.38 -23.37 -18.20
N ASN A 155 -5.58 -22.99 -18.63
CA ASN A 155 -6.71 -23.88 -18.89
C ASN A 155 -7.08 -24.82 -17.71
N LEU A 156 -7.15 -24.26 -16.50
CA LEU A 156 -7.47 -24.99 -15.28
C LEU A 156 -8.97 -25.32 -15.18
N SER A 157 -9.28 -26.47 -14.58
CA SER A 157 -10.66 -26.81 -14.22
C SER A 157 -11.20 -25.95 -13.10
N ALA A 158 -12.51 -25.85 -12.96
CA ALA A 158 -13.16 -25.10 -11.87
C ALA A 158 -12.71 -25.59 -10.48
N GLU A 159 -12.49 -26.91 -10.32
CA GLU A 159 -11.99 -27.50 -9.07
C GLU A 159 -10.57 -27.01 -8.73
N ASN A 160 -9.68 -26.93 -9.73
CA ASN A 160 -8.31 -26.46 -9.57
C ASN A 160 -8.28 -24.95 -9.26
N ILE A 161 -9.16 -24.17 -9.88
CA ILE A 161 -9.32 -22.74 -9.61
C ILE A 161 -9.76 -22.51 -8.16
N SER A 162 -10.82 -23.20 -7.72
CA SER A 162 -11.29 -23.11 -6.33
C SER A 162 -10.24 -23.55 -5.32
N ALA A 163 -9.45 -24.57 -5.64
CA ALA A 163 -8.38 -25.02 -4.75
C ALA A 163 -7.22 -24.01 -4.64
N LEU A 164 -6.88 -23.32 -5.73
CA LEU A 164 -5.89 -22.22 -5.71
C LEU A 164 -6.42 -20.99 -4.99
N GLU A 165 -7.67 -20.60 -5.26
CA GLU A 165 -8.34 -19.50 -4.58
C GLU A 165 -8.34 -19.71 -3.06
N ALA A 166 -8.75 -20.89 -2.60
CA ALA A 166 -8.76 -21.22 -1.17
C ALA A 166 -7.37 -21.17 -0.53
N ARG A 167 -6.27 -21.35 -1.29
CA ARG A 167 -4.90 -21.31 -0.78
C ARG A 167 -4.28 -19.93 -0.83
N THR A 168 -4.69 -19.12 -1.79
CA THR A 168 -4.18 -17.75 -1.98
C THR A 168 -5.14 -16.70 -1.41
N GLU A 169 -6.34 -17.11 -1.01
CA GLU A 169 -7.42 -16.24 -0.57
C GLU A 169 -7.71 -15.10 -1.56
N GLY A 170 -7.55 -15.36 -2.86
CA GLY A 170 -7.70 -14.36 -3.91
C GLY A 170 -6.55 -13.35 -4.00
N TRP A 171 -5.43 -13.58 -3.31
CA TRP A 171 -4.26 -12.70 -3.39
C TRP A 171 -3.56 -12.84 -4.75
N ILE A 172 -3.58 -11.74 -5.53
CA ILE A 172 -3.12 -11.75 -6.93
C ILE A 172 -1.66 -12.14 -7.08
N ALA A 173 -0.75 -11.68 -6.21
CA ALA A 173 0.66 -12.05 -6.30
C ALA A 173 0.85 -13.55 -6.05
N GLY A 174 0.14 -14.14 -5.09
CA GLY A 174 0.14 -15.58 -4.86
C GLY A 174 -0.38 -16.38 -6.07
N LEU A 175 -1.44 -15.91 -6.71
CA LEU A 175 -1.98 -16.50 -7.94
C LEU A 175 -0.98 -16.42 -9.10
N GLN A 176 -0.31 -15.27 -9.26
CA GLN A 176 0.71 -15.08 -10.29
C GLN A 176 1.92 -15.99 -10.09
N LEU A 177 2.42 -16.09 -8.86
CA LEU A 177 3.53 -16.97 -8.51
C LEU A 177 3.18 -18.44 -8.75
N ALA A 178 1.95 -18.85 -8.41
CA ALA A 178 1.45 -20.19 -8.73
C ALA A 178 1.39 -20.43 -10.24
N ALA A 179 0.88 -19.46 -11.01
CA ALA A 179 0.77 -19.57 -12.46
C ALA A 179 2.13 -19.71 -13.14
N ILE A 180 3.11 -18.86 -12.78
CA ILE A 180 4.49 -18.91 -13.29
C ILE A 180 5.12 -20.26 -12.97
N SER A 181 4.93 -20.76 -11.74
CA SER A 181 5.45 -22.05 -11.31
C SER A 181 4.86 -23.21 -12.10
N MET A 182 3.57 -23.15 -12.46
CA MET A 182 2.92 -24.15 -13.30
C MET A 182 3.39 -24.10 -14.75
N GLN A 183 3.60 -22.92 -15.32
CA GLN A 183 4.12 -22.77 -16.69
C GLN A 183 5.52 -23.36 -16.83
N GLY A 184 6.37 -23.24 -15.82
CA GLY A 184 7.72 -23.82 -15.82
C GLY A 184 7.76 -25.35 -15.72
N HIS A 185 6.63 -25.99 -15.39
CA HIS A 185 6.51 -27.44 -15.18
C HIS A 185 5.42 -28.08 -16.03
N ALA A 186 5.36 -27.77 -17.30
CA ALA A 186 4.33 -28.18 -18.27
C ALA A 186 4.01 -29.70 -18.34
N SER A 187 4.79 -30.56 -17.66
CA SER A 187 4.61 -32.01 -17.61
C SER A 187 3.99 -32.53 -16.29
N ARG A 188 3.70 -31.68 -15.31
CA ARG A 188 3.07 -32.09 -14.05
C ARG A 188 1.57 -31.89 -14.11
N ASP A 189 0.81 -32.84 -13.53
CA ASP A 189 -0.63 -32.67 -13.31
C ASP A 189 -0.88 -31.44 -12.44
N ALA A 190 -1.66 -30.50 -12.97
CA ALA A 190 -2.01 -29.25 -12.27
C ALA A 190 -2.60 -29.52 -10.88
N SER A 191 -3.43 -30.55 -10.73
CA SER A 191 -4.03 -30.94 -9.46
C SER A 191 -2.99 -31.38 -8.43
N SER A 192 -1.93 -32.06 -8.84
CA SER A 192 -0.83 -32.47 -7.97
C SER A 192 0.01 -31.27 -7.54
N PHE A 193 0.29 -30.36 -8.46
CA PHE A 193 1.01 -29.12 -8.14
C PHE A 193 0.21 -28.27 -7.14
N ILE A 194 -1.08 -28.04 -7.41
CA ILE A 194 -1.93 -27.24 -6.54
C ILE A 194 -1.98 -27.82 -5.12
N LYS A 195 -2.06 -29.15 -4.98
CA LYS A 195 -2.01 -29.80 -3.65
C LYS A 195 -0.71 -29.54 -2.90
N SER A 196 0.40 -29.41 -3.60
CA SER A 196 1.72 -29.13 -3.00
C SER A 196 2.01 -27.64 -2.87
N PHE A 197 1.24 -26.77 -3.51
CA PHE A 197 1.42 -25.32 -3.44
C PHE A 197 0.99 -24.81 -2.05
N THR A 198 1.96 -24.41 -1.26
CA THR A 198 1.81 -23.90 0.11
C THR A 198 2.66 -22.63 0.27
N GLY A 199 2.51 -21.92 1.37
CA GLY A 199 3.36 -20.78 1.71
C GLY A 199 4.86 -21.11 1.78
N THR A 200 5.23 -22.39 1.85
CA THR A 200 6.63 -22.86 1.79
C THR A 200 7.12 -23.11 0.36
N HIS A 201 6.30 -22.85 -0.67
CA HIS A 201 6.77 -22.91 -2.05
C HIS A 201 7.85 -21.85 -2.28
N HIS A 202 9.00 -22.22 -2.83
CA HIS A 202 10.18 -21.36 -2.86
C HIS A 202 9.93 -19.96 -3.45
N PHE A 203 9.20 -19.81 -4.53
CA PHE A 203 8.88 -18.48 -5.10
C PHE A 203 7.99 -17.63 -4.17
N VAL A 204 7.04 -18.26 -3.46
CA VAL A 204 6.20 -17.55 -2.49
C VAL A 204 7.04 -17.15 -1.28
N LEU A 205 7.89 -18.06 -0.82
CA LEU A 205 8.79 -17.82 0.30
C LEU A 205 9.78 -16.69 -0.02
N ASP A 206 10.44 -16.76 -1.19
CA ASP A 206 11.39 -15.74 -1.65
C ASP A 206 10.70 -14.36 -1.69
N TYR A 207 9.51 -14.27 -2.31
CA TYR A 207 8.74 -13.03 -2.35
C TYR A 207 8.38 -12.51 -0.95
N LEU A 208 7.85 -13.38 -0.08
CA LEU A 208 7.47 -12.97 1.28
C LEU A 208 8.69 -12.56 2.14
N VAL A 209 9.84 -13.19 1.92
CA VAL A 209 11.07 -12.82 2.62
C VAL A 209 11.61 -11.48 2.11
N GLU A 210 11.70 -11.30 0.79
CA GLU A 210 12.29 -10.10 0.19
C GLU A 210 11.38 -8.88 0.32
N GLU A 211 10.09 -9.02 -0.02
CA GLU A 211 9.16 -7.88 -0.13
C GLU A 211 8.41 -7.57 1.17
N VAL A 212 8.38 -8.50 2.11
CA VAL A 212 7.61 -8.32 3.34
C VAL A 212 8.50 -8.40 4.57
N LEU A 213 9.18 -9.54 4.78
CA LEU A 213 9.89 -9.77 6.04
C LEU A 213 11.14 -8.90 6.18
N GLN A 214 11.94 -8.74 5.11
CA GLN A 214 13.14 -7.90 5.14
C GLN A 214 12.87 -6.41 5.31
N GLN A 215 11.66 -5.97 4.99
CA GLN A 215 11.22 -4.60 5.20
C GLN A 215 10.85 -4.30 6.65
N GLN A 216 10.75 -5.33 7.50
CA GLN A 216 10.38 -5.17 8.90
C GLN A 216 11.61 -4.95 9.78
N THR A 217 11.41 -4.29 10.93
CA THR A 217 12.46 -4.15 11.94
C THR A 217 12.89 -5.52 12.47
N GLU A 218 14.13 -5.64 12.93
CA GLU A 218 14.68 -6.89 13.50
C GLU A 218 13.79 -7.43 14.64
N SER A 219 13.20 -6.56 15.44
CA SER A 219 12.27 -6.93 16.52
C SER A 219 11.01 -7.62 15.97
N VAL A 220 10.40 -7.06 14.90
CA VAL A 220 9.21 -7.64 14.25
C VAL A 220 9.55 -8.94 13.54
N GLN A 221 10.68 -9.01 12.84
CA GLN A 221 11.16 -10.24 12.21
C GLN A 221 11.30 -11.37 13.25
N ASN A 222 11.96 -11.07 14.37
CA ASN A 222 12.16 -12.04 15.45
C ASN A 222 10.83 -12.46 16.10
N PHE A 223 9.91 -11.52 16.32
CA PHE A 223 8.57 -11.81 16.77
C PHE A 223 7.85 -12.80 15.85
N LEU A 224 7.80 -12.52 14.55
CA LEU A 224 7.15 -13.38 13.55
C LEU A 224 7.78 -14.77 13.49
N LEU A 225 9.11 -14.86 13.52
CA LEU A 225 9.82 -16.15 13.52
C LEU A 225 9.53 -16.97 14.77
N CYS A 226 9.59 -16.36 15.95
CA CYS A 226 9.36 -17.08 17.21
C CYS A 226 7.88 -17.49 17.37
N THR A 227 6.93 -16.67 16.93
CA THR A 227 5.49 -16.95 17.07
C THR A 227 4.90 -17.76 15.93
N SER A 228 5.67 -18.05 14.86
CA SER A 228 5.22 -18.81 13.67
C SER A 228 4.66 -20.21 13.97
N ILE A 229 5.01 -20.77 15.10
CA ILE A 229 4.51 -22.09 15.59
C ILE A 229 3.09 -22.02 16.15
N LEU A 230 2.57 -20.81 16.42
CA LEU A 230 1.28 -20.62 17.03
C LEU A 230 0.18 -20.55 15.96
N SER A 231 -0.87 -21.34 16.12
CA SER A 231 -2.05 -21.29 15.22
C SER A 231 -3.02 -20.14 15.59
N ARG A 232 -2.95 -19.65 16.81
CA ARG A 232 -3.68 -18.48 17.32
C ARG A 232 -2.78 -17.71 18.26
N MET A 233 -2.84 -16.39 18.20
CA MET A 233 -1.98 -15.50 18.96
C MET A 233 -2.82 -14.64 19.90
N CYS A 234 -2.31 -14.42 21.10
CA CYS A 234 -2.73 -13.37 22.01
C CYS A 234 -1.48 -12.85 22.74
N ALA A 235 -1.50 -11.62 23.21
CA ALA A 235 -0.33 -10.99 23.79
C ALA A 235 0.36 -11.81 24.89
N PRO A 236 -0.35 -12.36 25.90
CA PRO A 236 0.28 -13.17 26.95
C PRO A 236 0.97 -14.44 26.42
N LEU A 237 0.41 -15.05 25.34
CA LEU A 237 1.01 -16.24 24.74
C LEU A 237 2.25 -15.88 23.93
N CYS A 238 2.21 -14.78 23.18
CA CYS A 238 3.37 -14.27 22.44
C CYS A 238 4.51 -13.90 23.41
N ASP A 239 4.20 -13.19 24.50
CA ASP A 239 5.19 -12.82 25.52
C ASP A 239 5.83 -14.06 26.17
N ALA A 240 5.06 -15.14 26.35
CA ALA A 240 5.58 -16.39 26.90
C ALA A 240 6.50 -17.16 25.94
N VAL A 241 6.31 -16.99 24.62
CA VAL A 241 7.16 -17.63 23.60
C VAL A 241 8.41 -16.81 23.33
N LEU A 242 8.30 -15.48 23.41
CA LEU A 242 9.42 -14.56 23.30
C LEU A 242 10.17 -14.56 24.62
N LEU A 243 11.34 -15.18 24.65
CA LEU A 243 12.20 -15.23 25.83
C LEU A 243 12.78 -13.86 26.23
N ASP A 244 12.52 -12.82 25.44
CA ASP A 244 12.98 -11.46 25.66
C ASP A 244 11.84 -10.57 26.17
N SER A 245 11.99 -10.08 27.40
CA SER A 245 11.03 -9.19 28.06
C SER A 245 10.96 -7.76 27.50
N SER A 246 11.77 -7.42 26.50
CA SER A 246 11.78 -6.11 25.84
C SER A 246 10.72 -5.97 24.76
N THR A 247 10.23 -7.07 24.22
CA THR A 247 9.21 -7.07 23.16
C THR A 247 7.82 -7.17 23.79
N ARG A 248 6.98 -6.18 23.53
CA ARG A 248 5.59 -6.17 24.01
C ARG A 248 4.68 -6.82 22.98
N GLY A 249 4.24 -8.06 23.26
CA GLY A 249 3.40 -8.84 22.35
C GLY A 249 2.17 -8.09 21.87
N GLN A 250 1.49 -7.34 22.77
CA GLN A 250 0.31 -6.56 22.41
C GLN A 250 0.61 -5.48 21.36
N GLU A 251 1.65 -4.68 21.60
CA GLU A 251 2.02 -3.59 20.69
C GLU A 251 2.42 -4.12 19.30
N THR A 252 3.12 -5.26 19.28
CA THR A 252 3.53 -5.90 18.03
C THR A 252 2.35 -6.51 17.29
N LEU A 253 1.40 -7.16 17.98
CA LEU A 253 0.18 -7.68 17.35
C LEU A 253 -0.67 -6.54 16.75
N GLU A 254 -0.86 -5.44 17.47
CA GLU A 254 -1.58 -4.26 16.98
C GLU A 254 -0.88 -3.61 15.78
N TYR A 255 0.46 -3.61 15.76
CA TYR A 255 1.23 -3.17 14.61
C TYR A 255 1.00 -4.08 13.40
N LEU A 256 1.15 -5.40 13.57
CA LEU A 256 0.98 -6.38 12.49
C LEU A 256 -0.44 -6.35 11.89
N GLU A 257 -1.46 -6.14 12.73
CA GLU A 257 -2.84 -5.98 12.29
C GLU A 257 -3.01 -4.70 11.45
N ARG A 258 -2.53 -3.56 11.94
CA ARG A 258 -2.59 -2.27 11.20
C ARG A 258 -1.82 -2.30 9.88
N ALA A 259 -0.68 -2.97 9.88
CA ALA A 259 0.16 -3.13 8.70
C ALA A 259 -0.33 -4.24 7.74
N ASN A 260 -1.45 -4.91 8.04
CA ASN A 260 -2.00 -6.05 7.28
C ASN A 260 -0.96 -7.18 7.07
N LEU A 261 -0.12 -7.44 8.07
CA LEU A 261 0.97 -8.41 7.99
C LEU A 261 0.60 -9.72 8.69
N PHE A 262 0.31 -10.76 7.91
CA PHE A 262 0.20 -12.17 8.30
C PHE A 262 -0.84 -12.53 9.37
N ILE A 263 -1.51 -11.58 10.01
CA ILE A 263 -2.49 -11.85 11.06
C ILE A 263 -3.85 -11.24 10.73
N ILE A 264 -4.89 -11.86 11.25
CA ILE A 264 -6.28 -11.39 11.13
C ILE A 264 -6.86 -11.42 12.54
N ALA A 265 -7.49 -10.31 12.96
CA ALA A 265 -8.22 -10.26 14.22
C ALA A 265 -9.38 -11.26 14.20
N LEU A 266 -9.53 -12.04 15.25
CA LEU A 266 -10.59 -13.04 15.39
C LEU A 266 -11.82 -12.48 16.11
N ASP A 267 -11.63 -11.43 16.92
CA ASP A 267 -12.68 -10.76 17.68
C ASP A 267 -12.68 -9.27 17.30
N ASN A 268 -13.84 -8.75 16.92
CA ASN A 268 -14.08 -7.32 16.68
C ASN A 268 -14.55 -6.62 17.95
#